data_c333a624637cb80d08b50c086229aac9
#
_entry.id   c333a624637cb80d08b50c086229aac9
#
_cell.length_a   1.000
_cell.length_b   1.000
_cell.length_c   1.000
_cell.angle_alpha   90.00
_cell.angle_beta   90.00
_cell.angle_gamma   90.00
#
_symmetry.space_group_name_H-M   'P 1'
#
loop_
_entity.id
_entity.type
_entity.pdbx_description
1 polymer ?
#
loop_
_entity_poly.entity_id
_entity_poly.type
_entity_poly.pdbx_seq_one_letter_code
_entity_poly.pdbx_strand_id
1 'polypeptide(L)'
;MTKVKIDFDRKLDKKLNKNPTIKSVGIIYKTTNYNLFVLNAINRNINPARVQHFVREYKKRNIISPIEVMRSKDGKLVILDGQHRYRAWVKMDAPVYFYETISGDDSTQGLRQRNQSKSWTSLDTVFSFASDNRNPEVQKQYRDLQEIIMLTQEKLGRVPLISLIELASGIDKALDQKIVYAKHDFKNGLYQTLNREGFEKVIERIAIMQTGLTKPVNLTATMFRGLFTLLSNEDANAAYLAHCINQDRLAFDAIAASNENVLVAKELFSLYNTKATLNRQQPISIAMGLDGIILKDKHYNLYLKNEKGKKRS
;
A
#
# COMPACT_ATOMS: atom_id res chain seq x y z
N MET A 1 3.48 16.73 -36.36
CA MET A 1 2.41 17.01 -35.37
C MET A 1 1.34 17.86 -36.02
N THR A 2 0.14 17.32 -36.19
CA THR A 2 -0.97 18.09 -36.76
C THR A 2 -1.65 18.82 -35.61
N LYS A 3 -1.73 20.16 -35.68
CA LYS A 3 -2.54 20.96 -34.78
C LYS A 3 -4.00 20.62 -35.09
N VAL A 4 -4.71 20.02 -34.14
CA VAL A 4 -6.16 19.86 -34.25
C VAL A 4 -6.76 21.17 -33.79
N LYS A 5 -7.17 22.03 -34.72
CA LYS A 5 -8.20 23.00 -34.40
C LYS A 5 -9.46 22.18 -34.14
N ILE A 6 -9.88 22.06 -32.88
CA ILE A 6 -11.25 21.72 -32.58
C ILE A 6 -12.04 22.92 -33.10
N ASP A 7 -12.84 22.71 -34.16
CA ASP A 7 -13.76 23.74 -34.60
C ASP A 7 -14.81 23.92 -33.52
N PHE A 8 -14.45 24.74 -32.53
CA PHE A 8 -15.45 25.37 -31.68
C PHE A 8 -16.31 26.24 -32.59
N ASP A 9 -17.63 26.17 -32.42
CA ASP A 9 -18.56 27.03 -33.11
C ASP A 9 -18.01 28.47 -33.11
N ARG A 10 -17.65 29.01 -34.28
CA ARG A 10 -17.03 30.33 -34.45
C ARG A 10 -17.83 31.43 -33.78
N LYS A 11 -19.15 31.24 -33.60
CA LYS A 11 -20.05 32.19 -32.88
C LYS A 11 -19.79 32.13 -31.37
N LEU A 12 -19.54 30.95 -30.80
CA LEU A 12 -19.23 30.79 -29.38
C LEU A 12 -17.84 31.35 -29.08
N ASP A 13 -16.86 31.10 -29.96
CA ASP A 13 -15.48 31.59 -29.85
C ASP A 13 -15.44 33.14 -29.87
N LYS A 14 -16.24 33.80 -30.74
CA LYS A 14 -16.37 35.27 -30.74
C LYS A 14 -17.03 35.84 -29.47
N LYS A 15 -17.95 35.13 -28.83
CA LYS A 15 -18.53 35.52 -27.53
C LYS A 15 -17.57 35.31 -26.38
N LEU A 16 -16.84 34.18 -26.36
CA LEU A 16 -15.85 33.88 -25.33
C LEU A 16 -14.67 34.85 -25.39
N ASN A 17 -14.15 35.16 -26.58
CA ASN A 17 -13.08 36.13 -26.78
C ASN A 17 -13.41 37.57 -26.41
N LYS A 18 -14.70 37.91 -26.28
CA LYS A 18 -15.15 39.22 -25.78
C LYS A 18 -15.20 39.31 -24.27
N ASN A 19 -15.10 38.18 -23.56
CA ASN A 19 -15.06 38.20 -22.10
C ASN A 19 -13.61 38.38 -21.63
N PRO A 20 -13.24 39.50 -20.98
CA PRO A 20 -11.87 39.79 -20.59
C PRO A 20 -11.30 38.79 -19.53
N THR A 21 -12.17 38.00 -18.91
CA THR A 21 -11.79 37.00 -17.92
C THR A 21 -11.41 35.62 -18.54
N ILE A 22 -11.78 35.42 -19.83
CA ILE A 22 -11.50 34.15 -20.53
C ILE A 22 -10.24 34.28 -21.38
N LYS A 23 -9.21 33.49 -21.06
CA LYS A 23 -7.96 33.42 -21.80
C LYS A 23 -7.75 32.00 -22.30
N SER A 24 -7.27 31.87 -23.55
CA SER A 24 -6.78 30.58 -24.05
C SER A 24 -5.51 30.16 -23.28
N VAL A 25 -5.52 28.97 -22.67
CA VAL A 25 -4.42 28.50 -21.83
C VAL A 25 -3.67 27.29 -22.43
N GLY A 26 -4.04 26.82 -23.62
CA GLY A 26 -3.35 25.69 -24.23
C GLY A 26 -3.91 25.24 -25.57
N ILE A 27 -3.22 24.30 -26.19
CA ILE A 27 -3.54 23.68 -27.47
C ILE A 27 -3.64 22.17 -27.26
N ILE A 28 -4.68 21.54 -27.81
CA ILE A 28 -4.77 20.09 -27.87
C ILE A 28 -4.11 19.61 -29.17
N TYR A 29 -3.20 18.68 -29.04
CA TYR A 29 -2.49 18.02 -30.14
C TYR A 29 -3.06 16.63 -30.37
N LYS A 30 -2.90 16.11 -31.60
CA LYS A 30 -3.08 14.67 -31.89
C LYS A 30 -1.88 14.12 -32.65
N THR A 31 -1.56 12.85 -32.44
CA THR A 31 -0.51 12.14 -33.17
C THR A 31 -0.76 10.65 -33.13
N THR A 32 -0.28 9.92 -34.15
CA THR A 32 -0.17 8.45 -34.18
C THR A 32 1.26 7.98 -33.90
N ASN A 33 2.20 8.90 -33.68
CA ASN A 33 3.56 8.55 -33.31
C ASN A 33 3.66 8.28 -31.79
N TYR A 34 3.44 7.02 -31.41
CA TYR A 34 3.47 6.57 -30.01
C TYR A 34 4.87 6.64 -29.39
N ASN A 35 5.95 6.64 -30.21
CA ASN A 35 7.32 6.71 -29.71
C ASN A 35 7.69 8.05 -29.07
N LEU A 36 6.85 9.06 -29.23
CA LEU A 36 7.02 10.34 -28.55
C LEU A 36 6.74 10.26 -27.07
N PHE A 37 5.94 9.27 -26.61
CA PHE A 37 5.44 9.19 -25.26
C PHE A 37 6.24 8.25 -24.39
N VAL A 38 6.42 8.65 -23.12
CA VAL A 38 7.02 7.84 -22.07
C VAL A 38 6.04 7.77 -20.90
N LEU A 39 5.85 6.57 -20.37
CA LEU A 39 5.08 6.38 -19.13
C LEU A 39 5.92 6.87 -17.96
N ASN A 40 5.32 7.62 -17.05
CA ASN A 40 5.99 8.01 -15.83
C ASN A 40 6.08 6.78 -14.89
N ALA A 41 7.31 6.42 -14.48
CA ALA A 41 7.58 5.22 -13.67
C ALA A 41 6.93 5.28 -12.28
N ILE A 42 6.74 6.49 -11.73
CA ILE A 42 6.11 6.70 -10.42
C ILE A 42 4.57 6.73 -10.47
N ASN A 43 3.99 6.68 -11.67
CA ASN A 43 2.55 6.58 -11.80
C ASN A 43 2.08 5.15 -11.42
N ARG A 44 0.80 5.01 -11.06
CA ARG A 44 0.26 3.70 -10.68
C ARG A 44 0.36 2.69 -11.83
N ASN A 45 0.39 1.40 -11.49
CA ASN A 45 0.47 0.33 -12.48
C ASN A 45 -0.70 0.35 -13.47
N ILE A 46 -0.41 -0.03 -14.72
CA ILE A 46 -1.42 -0.18 -15.76
C ILE A 46 -2.35 -1.35 -15.41
N ASN A 47 -3.64 -1.06 -15.24
CA ASN A 47 -4.66 -2.09 -15.05
C ASN A 47 -5.24 -2.52 -16.40
N PRO A 48 -5.03 -3.78 -16.85
CA PRO A 48 -5.50 -4.28 -18.14
C PRO A 48 -7.03 -4.19 -18.29
N ALA A 49 -7.78 -4.47 -17.24
CA ALA A 49 -9.25 -4.39 -17.28
C ALA A 49 -9.74 -2.96 -17.53
N ARG A 50 -9.05 -1.96 -16.95
CA ARG A 50 -9.35 -0.54 -17.18
C ARG A 50 -9.00 -0.11 -18.61
N VAL A 51 -7.89 -0.60 -19.16
CA VAL A 51 -7.55 -0.38 -20.58
C VAL A 51 -8.65 -0.96 -21.49
N GLN A 52 -9.11 -2.18 -21.24
CA GLN A 52 -10.20 -2.78 -22.01
C GLN A 52 -11.53 -2.01 -21.86
N HIS A 53 -11.81 -1.48 -20.68
CA HIS A 53 -12.97 -0.61 -20.49
C HIS A 53 -12.89 0.62 -21.40
N PHE A 54 -11.77 1.33 -21.44
CA PHE A 54 -11.59 2.47 -22.34
C PHE A 54 -11.69 2.08 -23.82
N VAL A 55 -11.13 0.94 -24.24
CA VAL A 55 -11.27 0.43 -25.62
C VAL A 55 -12.74 0.26 -26.00
N ARG A 56 -13.55 -0.34 -25.10
CA ARG A 56 -14.99 -0.51 -25.34
C ARG A 56 -15.75 0.81 -25.45
N GLU A 57 -15.45 1.75 -24.53
CA GLU A 57 -16.12 3.04 -24.52
C GLU A 57 -15.76 3.90 -25.74
N TYR A 58 -14.51 3.90 -26.18
CA TYR A 58 -14.09 4.59 -27.39
C TYR A 58 -14.78 4.02 -28.65
N LYS A 59 -14.89 2.70 -28.77
CA LYS A 59 -15.60 2.07 -29.89
C LYS A 59 -17.08 2.43 -29.93
N LYS A 60 -17.70 2.67 -28.76
CA LYS A 60 -19.13 3.02 -28.67
C LYS A 60 -19.42 4.50 -28.94
N ARG A 61 -18.59 5.40 -28.44
CA ARG A 61 -18.94 6.83 -28.29
C ARG A 61 -17.95 7.80 -28.89
N ASN A 62 -16.79 7.34 -29.37
CA ASN A 62 -15.70 8.19 -29.89
C ASN A 62 -15.39 9.41 -29.02
N ILE A 63 -15.38 9.25 -27.69
CA ILE A 63 -15.15 10.33 -26.74
C ILE A 63 -13.67 10.71 -26.75
N ILE A 64 -13.37 11.95 -27.12
CA ILE A 64 -12.02 12.51 -27.06
C ILE A 64 -11.79 13.11 -25.67
N SER A 65 -10.94 12.44 -24.89
CA SER A 65 -10.50 12.96 -23.58
C SER A 65 -8.98 13.03 -23.57
N PRO A 66 -8.39 14.21 -23.87
CA PRO A 66 -6.93 14.36 -24.00
C PRO A 66 -6.19 13.92 -22.74
N ILE A 67 -4.97 13.43 -22.93
CA ILE A 67 -4.04 13.12 -21.83
C ILE A 67 -3.17 14.34 -21.52
N GLU A 68 -2.76 14.47 -20.27
CA GLU A 68 -1.82 15.48 -19.83
C GLU A 68 -0.39 14.96 -19.95
N VAL A 69 0.49 15.74 -20.58
CA VAL A 69 1.89 15.40 -20.73
C VAL A 69 2.79 16.57 -20.35
N MET A 70 4.02 16.25 -19.98
CA MET A 70 5.11 17.21 -19.76
C MET A 70 6.28 16.84 -20.66
N ARG A 71 6.96 17.83 -21.22
CA ARG A 71 8.15 17.61 -22.02
C ARG A 71 9.37 17.37 -21.13
N SER A 72 10.04 16.25 -21.32
CA SER A 72 11.31 15.95 -20.68
C SER A 72 12.48 16.66 -21.38
N LYS A 73 13.64 16.68 -20.74
CA LYS A 73 14.85 17.33 -21.27
C LYS A 73 15.34 16.74 -22.59
N ASP A 74 15.08 15.45 -22.82
CA ASP A 74 15.39 14.72 -24.06
C ASP A 74 14.30 14.85 -25.13
N GLY A 75 13.29 15.72 -24.91
CA GLY A 75 12.23 16.02 -25.86
C GLY A 75 11.09 15.02 -25.90
N LYS A 76 11.09 13.97 -25.06
CA LYS A 76 9.98 13.03 -24.92
C LYS A 76 8.81 13.65 -24.17
N LEU A 77 7.63 13.10 -24.38
CA LEU A 77 6.39 13.51 -23.70
C LEU A 77 6.08 12.52 -22.57
N VAL A 78 6.38 12.91 -21.33
CA VAL A 78 6.08 12.12 -20.13
C VAL A 78 4.61 12.25 -19.79
N ILE A 79 3.90 11.14 -19.71
CA ILE A 79 2.46 11.11 -19.41
C ILE A 79 2.26 11.34 -17.90
N LEU A 80 1.63 12.46 -17.54
CA LEU A 80 1.29 12.81 -16.15
C LEU A 80 -0.10 12.25 -15.77
N ASP A 81 -1.10 12.42 -16.64
CA ASP A 81 -2.44 11.79 -16.49
C ASP A 81 -2.90 11.14 -17.80
N GLY A 82 -3.69 10.08 -17.66
CA GLY A 82 -4.33 9.40 -18.78
C GLY A 82 -3.57 8.20 -19.34
N GLN A 83 -2.63 7.59 -18.61
CA GLN A 83 -1.86 6.44 -19.07
C GLN A 83 -2.72 5.24 -19.53
N HIS A 84 -3.88 4.99 -18.90
CA HIS A 84 -4.81 3.93 -19.34
C HIS A 84 -5.49 4.30 -20.65
N ARG A 85 -5.84 5.59 -20.86
CA ARG A 85 -6.37 6.11 -22.13
C ARG A 85 -5.35 5.99 -23.23
N TYR A 86 -4.10 6.38 -22.97
CA TYR A 86 -2.98 6.22 -23.90
C TYR A 86 -2.82 4.76 -24.34
N ARG A 87 -2.78 3.81 -23.39
CA ARG A 87 -2.68 2.37 -23.70
C ARG A 87 -3.88 1.85 -24.49
N ALA A 88 -5.07 2.39 -24.25
CA ALA A 88 -6.25 2.02 -25.04
C ALA A 88 -6.13 2.51 -26.48
N TRP A 89 -5.68 3.74 -26.72
CA TRP A 89 -5.45 4.25 -28.07
C TRP A 89 -4.36 3.49 -28.82
N VAL A 90 -3.22 3.21 -28.17
CA VAL A 90 -2.16 2.37 -28.75
C VAL A 90 -2.73 1.00 -29.17
N LYS A 91 -3.52 0.37 -28.32
CA LYS A 91 -4.14 -0.95 -28.61
C LYS A 91 -5.12 -0.91 -29.78
N MET A 92 -5.74 0.23 -30.04
CA MET A 92 -6.70 0.41 -31.13
C MET A 92 -6.06 0.99 -32.40
N ASP A 93 -4.76 1.26 -32.38
CA ASP A 93 -4.05 2.02 -33.41
C ASP A 93 -4.73 3.37 -33.72
N ALA A 94 -5.21 4.03 -32.67
CA ALA A 94 -5.97 5.27 -32.74
C ALA A 94 -5.08 6.48 -32.37
N PRO A 95 -5.38 7.67 -32.91
CA PRO A 95 -4.64 8.88 -32.55
C PRO A 95 -4.70 9.18 -31.05
N VAL A 96 -3.54 9.54 -30.46
CA VAL A 96 -3.44 10.06 -29.11
C VAL A 96 -3.73 11.55 -29.12
N TYR A 97 -4.66 11.98 -28.26
CA TYR A 97 -4.96 13.39 -28.04
C TYR A 97 -4.31 13.83 -26.73
N PHE A 98 -3.57 14.94 -26.75
CA PHE A 98 -2.83 15.39 -25.57
C PHE A 98 -2.69 16.91 -25.53
N TYR A 99 -2.47 17.43 -24.34
CA TYR A 99 -2.00 18.80 -24.13
C TYR A 99 -0.73 18.78 -23.27
N GLU A 100 0.14 19.76 -23.52
CA GLU A 100 1.39 19.92 -22.78
C GLU A 100 1.18 20.92 -21.65
N THR A 101 1.47 20.51 -20.40
CA THR A 101 1.45 21.42 -19.26
C THR A 101 2.79 22.14 -19.13
N ILE A 102 2.72 23.44 -18.81
CA ILE A 102 3.91 24.32 -18.71
C ILE A 102 4.56 24.19 -17.33
N SER A 103 3.75 23.93 -16.30
CA SER A 103 4.22 23.78 -14.91
C SER A 103 3.80 22.41 -14.36
N GLY A 104 4.58 21.39 -14.70
CA GLY A 104 4.28 20.04 -14.24
C GLY A 104 5.05 19.72 -12.96
N ASP A 105 4.38 19.67 -11.82
CA ASP A 105 4.88 18.90 -10.70
C ASP A 105 4.70 17.41 -11.05
N ASP A 106 5.79 16.76 -11.45
CA ASP A 106 5.86 15.33 -11.76
C ASP A 106 6.17 14.47 -10.52
N SER A 107 6.17 15.11 -9.33
CA SER A 107 6.32 14.40 -8.05
C SER A 107 5.19 13.41 -7.82
N THR A 108 5.43 12.43 -6.95
CA THR A 108 4.38 11.49 -6.52
C THR A 108 3.15 12.22 -5.98
N GLN A 109 3.34 13.33 -5.27
CA GLN A 109 2.24 14.15 -4.74
C GLN A 109 1.48 14.86 -5.85
N GLY A 110 2.18 15.51 -6.79
CA GLY A 110 1.57 16.19 -7.94
C GLY A 110 0.77 15.22 -8.82
N LEU A 111 1.31 14.03 -9.09
CA LEU A 111 0.60 12.99 -9.83
C LEU A 111 -0.66 12.49 -9.10
N ARG A 112 -0.62 12.36 -7.77
CA ARG A 112 -1.79 11.97 -6.99
C ARG A 112 -2.88 13.03 -7.01
N GLN A 113 -2.53 14.31 -6.93
CA GLN A 113 -3.48 15.42 -7.04
C GLN A 113 -4.16 15.45 -8.40
N ARG A 114 -3.43 15.22 -9.50
CA ARG A 114 -4.00 15.15 -10.85
C ARG A 114 -4.91 13.95 -11.07
N ASN A 115 -4.60 12.82 -10.47
CA ASN A 115 -5.33 11.56 -10.65
C ASN A 115 -6.51 11.38 -9.66
N GLN A 116 -7.22 12.44 -9.27
CA GLN A 116 -8.29 12.40 -8.26
C GLN A 116 -9.53 11.61 -8.68
N SER A 117 -9.76 11.34 -9.96
CA SER A 117 -10.91 10.58 -10.46
C SER A 117 -11.00 9.14 -9.89
N LYS A 118 -9.92 8.61 -9.36
CA LYS A 118 -9.87 7.39 -8.57
C LYS A 118 -8.80 7.53 -7.50
N SER A 119 -9.20 7.44 -6.24
CA SER A 119 -8.25 7.44 -5.11
C SER A 119 -7.17 6.40 -5.30
N TRP A 120 -5.94 6.76 -4.99
CA TRP A 120 -4.84 5.82 -4.97
C TRP A 120 -5.04 4.80 -3.86
N THR A 121 -4.85 3.54 -4.18
CA THR A 121 -4.80 2.50 -3.16
C THR A 121 -3.47 2.58 -2.40
N SER A 122 -3.41 1.90 -1.25
CA SER A 122 -2.15 1.81 -0.50
C SER A 122 -1.05 1.13 -1.33
N LEU A 123 -1.40 0.13 -2.16
CA LEU A 123 -0.44 -0.50 -3.09
C LEU A 123 0.04 0.47 -4.17
N ASP A 124 -0.85 1.26 -4.80
CA ASP A 124 -0.44 2.27 -5.77
C ASP A 124 0.59 3.24 -5.15
N THR A 125 0.38 3.61 -3.88
CA THR A 125 1.31 4.47 -3.14
C THR A 125 2.67 3.80 -2.93
N VAL A 126 2.69 2.55 -2.47
CA VAL A 126 3.94 1.79 -2.26
C VAL A 126 4.72 1.69 -3.57
N PHE A 127 4.09 1.23 -4.66
CA PHE A 127 4.77 1.07 -5.95
C PHE A 127 5.28 2.40 -6.52
N SER A 128 4.54 3.49 -6.34
CA SER A 128 4.92 4.81 -6.82
C SER A 128 6.20 5.30 -6.14
N PHE A 129 6.26 5.29 -4.81
CA PHE A 129 7.46 5.71 -4.08
C PHE A 129 8.64 4.74 -4.28
N ALA A 130 8.39 3.43 -4.38
CA ALA A 130 9.41 2.44 -4.69
C ALA A 130 10.04 2.63 -6.08
N SER A 131 9.33 3.28 -7.00
CA SER A 131 9.79 3.59 -8.36
C SER A 131 10.37 5.00 -8.50
N ASP A 132 10.20 5.87 -7.49
CA ASP A 132 10.66 7.27 -7.52
C ASP A 132 12.14 7.35 -7.15
N ASN A 133 13.00 7.56 -8.14
CA ASN A 133 14.47 7.64 -7.97
C ASN A 133 14.97 9.03 -7.56
N ARG A 134 14.11 10.03 -7.40
CA ARG A 134 14.50 11.41 -7.04
C ARG A 134 14.90 11.53 -5.56
N ASN A 135 14.37 10.63 -4.71
CA ASN A 135 14.80 10.52 -3.32
C ASN A 135 15.19 9.06 -3.01
N PRO A 136 16.49 8.71 -3.14
CA PRO A 136 16.97 7.34 -2.99
C PRO A 136 16.66 6.73 -1.61
N GLU A 137 16.65 7.53 -0.56
CA GLU A 137 16.36 7.05 0.80
C GLU A 137 14.89 6.65 0.94
N VAL A 138 13.96 7.50 0.50
CA VAL A 138 12.53 7.19 0.46
C VAL A 138 12.28 5.99 -0.45
N GLN A 139 12.88 5.97 -1.64
CA GLN A 139 12.76 4.85 -2.57
C GLN A 139 13.15 3.53 -1.92
N LYS A 140 14.27 3.49 -1.19
CA LYS A 140 14.75 2.30 -0.48
C LYS A 140 13.72 1.81 0.53
N GLN A 141 13.18 2.69 1.37
CA GLN A 141 12.17 2.33 2.38
C GLN A 141 10.91 1.73 1.77
N TYR A 142 10.47 2.26 0.63
CA TYR A 142 9.29 1.74 -0.05
C TYR A 142 9.56 0.47 -0.86
N ARG A 143 10.79 0.23 -1.33
CA ARG A 143 11.21 -1.06 -1.89
C ARG A 143 11.25 -2.14 -0.82
N ASP A 144 11.81 -1.84 0.35
CA ASP A 144 11.80 -2.75 1.51
C ASP A 144 10.35 -3.11 1.89
N LEU A 145 9.43 -2.14 1.92
CA LEU A 145 8.01 -2.38 2.16
C LEU A 145 7.37 -3.24 1.08
N GLN A 146 7.70 -3.00 -0.19
CA GLN A 146 7.19 -3.79 -1.31
C GLN A 146 7.61 -5.27 -1.18
N GLU A 147 8.86 -5.52 -0.83
CA GLU A 147 9.40 -6.87 -0.60
C GLU A 147 8.73 -7.55 0.60
N ILE A 148 8.53 -6.82 1.71
CA ILE A 148 7.78 -7.30 2.88
C ILE A 148 6.35 -7.70 2.50
N ILE A 149 5.66 -6.90 1.69
CA ILE A 149 4.30 -7.21 1.21
C ILE A 149 4.31 -8.49 0.38
N MET A 150 5.25 -8.62 -0.55
CA MET A 150 5.36 -9.79 -1.43
C MET A 150 5.66 -11.06 -0.63
N LEU A 151 6.64 -11.02 0.28
CA LEU A 151 6.98 -12.13 1.17
C LEU A 151 5.77 -12.56 2.03
N THR A 152 5.08 -11.58 2.61
CA THR A 152 3.90 -11.87 3.45
C THR A 152 2.78 -12.53 2.64
N GLN A 153 2.54 -12.04 1.42
CA GLN A 153 1.53 -12.62 0.52
C GLN A 153 1.91 -14.04 0.06
N GLU A 154 3.18 -14.29 -0.17
CA GLU A 154 3.69 -15.64 -0.52
C GLU A 154 3.46 -16.62 0.63
N LYS A 155 3.81 -16.24 1.86
CA LYS A 155 3.75 -17.13 3.03
C LYS A 155 2.35 -17.29 3.62
N LEU A 156 1.56 -16.22 3.66
CA LEU A 156 0.28 -16.16 4.38
C LEU A 156 -0.94 -15.96 3.46
N GLY A 157 -0.73 -15.73 2.17
CA GLY A 157 -1.80 -15.35 1.25
C GLY A 157 -2.29 -13.92 1.52
N ARG A 158 -3.60 -13.73 1.47
CA ARG A 158 -4.19 -12.40 1.63
C ARG A 158 -4.20 -11.95 3.09
N VAL A 159 -3.48 -10.86 3.37
CA VAL A 159 -3.48 -10.18 4.68
C VAL A 159 -3.98 -8.73 4.54
N PRO A 160 -4.51 -8.11 5.62
CA PRO A 160 -4.92 -6.70 5.62
C PRO A 160 -3.73 -5.77 5.47
N LEU A 161 -3.61 -5.16 4.29
CA LEU A 161 -2.44 -4.36 3.88
C LEU A 161 -2.11 -3.22 4.85
N ILE A 162 -3.13 -2.49 5.36
CA ILE A 162 -2.90 -1.38 6.30
C ILE A 162 -2.31 -1.90 7.60
N SER A 163 -2.81 -3.04 8.13
CA SER A 163 -2.25 -3.65 9.33
C SER A 163 -0.80 -4.08 9.14
N LEU A 164 -0.49 -4.65 7.96
CA LEU A 164 0.87 -5.02 7.60
C LEU A 164 1.80 -3.79 7.58
N ILE A 165 1.40 -2.70 6.91
CA ILE A 165 2.19 -1.46 6.81
C ILE A 165 2.43 -0.87 8.20
N GLU A 166 1.39 -0.80 9.04
CA GLU A 166 1.50 -0.28 10.41
C GLU A 166 2.45 -1.14 11.25
N LEU A 167 2.28 -2.46 11.25
CA LEU A 167 3.15 -3.37 12.00
C LEU A 167 4.60 -3.31 11.51
N ALA A 168 4.85 -3.33 10.20
CA ALA A 168 6.20 -3.24 9.65
C ALA A 168 6.90 -1.92 10.02
N SER A 169 6.15 -0.87 10.30
CA SER A 169 6.66 0.41 10.80
C SER A 169 6.74 0.51 12.33
N GLY A 170 6.34 -0.55 13.05
CA GLY A 170 6.38 -0.60 14.52
C GLY A 170 5.11 -0.08 15.20
N ILE A 171 4.03 0.15 14.46
CA ILE A 171 2.74 0.52 15.04
C ILE A 171 1.95 -0.74 15.33
N ASP A 172 1.94 -1.16 16.58
CA ASP A 172 1.10 -2.27 17.05
C ASP A 172 0.01 -1.74 17.99
N LYS A 173 -1.23 -1.74 17.51
CA LYS A 173 -2.39 -1.23 18.25
C LYS A 173 -2.86 -2.14 19.38
N ALA A 174 -2.26 -3.32 19.53
CA ALA A 174 -2.53 -4.22 20.65
C ALA A 174 -1.60 -3.95 21.84
N LEU A 175 -0.47 -3.27 21.63
CA LEU A 175 0.46 -2.91 22.68
C LEU A 175 0.11 -1.57 23.33
N ASP A 176 0.23 -1.52 24.66
CA ASP A 176 0.23 -0.27 25.42
C ASP A 176 1.62 0.37 25.27
N GLN A 177 1.89 0.90 24.14
CA GLN A 177 3.02 1.75 23.92
C GLN A 177 2.56 2.93 23.09
N LYS A 178 2.69 4.12 23.66
CA LYS A 178 2.83 5.35 22.89
C LYS A 178 4.19 5.32 22.16
N ILE A 179 4.49 4.22 21.46
CA ILE A 179 5.52 4.24 20.45
C ILE A 179 4.93 5.07 19.32
N VAL A 180 4.93 6.37 19.54
CA VAL A 180 4.71 7.37 18.50
C VAL A 180 5.97 7.36 17.65
N TYR A 181 6.17 6.28 16.93
CA TYR A 181 6.95 6.40 15.72
C TYR A 181 6.19 7.35 14.83
N ALA A 182 6.88 8.38 14.41
CA ALA A 182 6.40 9.51 13.66
C ALA A 182 5.10 9.21 12.92
N LYS A 183 4.11 10.09 13.06
CA LYS A 183 2.85 9.98 12.34
C LYS A 183 3.15 9.49 10.92
N HIS A 184 2.92 8.20 10.68
CA HIS A 184 3.24 7.61 9.40
C HIS A 184 2.28 8.14 8.38
N ASP A 185 2.66 9.22 7.79
CA ASP A 185 2.03 9.61 6.56
C ASP A 185 2.71 8.84 5.42
N PHE A 186 2.57 7.50 5.45
CA PHE A 186 3.13 6.65 4.39
C PHE A 186 2.63 7.09 3.02
N LYS A 187 1.47 7.73 2.96
CA LYS A 187 0.92 8.29 1.73
C LYS A 187 1.71 9.49 1.22
N ASN A 188 2.47 10.15 2.07
CA ASN A 188 3.28 11.33 1.73
C ASN A 188 4.79 11.07 1.73
N GLY A 189 5.20 9.81 1.68
CA GLY A 189 6.62 9.46 1.57
C GLY A 189 7.37 9.40 2.90
N LEU A 190 6.65 9.34 4.02
CA LEU A 190 7.25 9.33 5.37
C LEU A 190 7.28 7.93 6.01
N TYR A 191 7.16 6.87 5.21
CA TYR A 191 7.25 5.50 5.71
C TYR A 191 8.69 5.10 6.05
N GLN A 192 8.86 4.36 7.12
CA GLN A 192 10.11 3.69 7.50
C GLN A 192 9.81 2.29 8.02
N THR A 193 10.56 1.30 7.57
CA THR A 193 10.56 -0.04 8.17
C THR A 193 11.35 -0.01 9.47
N LEU A 194 10.76 -0.50 10.57
CA LEU A 194 11.40 -0.47 11.87
C LEU A 194 12.53 -1.51 11.98
N ASN A 195 12.19 -2.76 11.69
CA ASN A 195 13.11 -3.90 11.73
C ASN A 195 12.60 -4.97 10.77
N ARG A 196 13.18 -5.03 9.58
CA ARG A 196 12.77 -5.95 8.52
C ARG A 196 12.98 -7.40 8.93
N GLU A 197 14.16 -7.75 9.42
CA GLU A 197 14.50 -9.13 9.82
C GLU A 197 13.58 -9.65 10.93
N GLY A 198 13.33 -8.82 11.95
CA GLY A 198 12.41 -9.17 13.02
C GLY A 198 10.98 -9.37 12.52
N PHE A 199 10.51 -8.51 11.60
CA PHE A 199 9.20 -8.63 10.99
C PHE A 199 9.07 -9.94 10.19
N GLU A 200 10.04 -10.25 9.33
CA GLU A 200 10.07 -11.47 8.52
C GLU A 200 10.04 -12.74 9.40
N LYS A 201 10.79 -12.76 10.51
CA LYS A 201 10.74 -13.86 11.50
C LYS A 201 9.34 -14.06 12.10
N VAL A 202 8.62 -12.97 12.39
CA VAL A 202 7.25 -13.09 12.91
C VAL A 202 6.31 -13.63 11.84
N ILE A 203 6.43 -13.18 10.58
CA ILE A 203 5.65 -13.72 9.46
C ILE A 203 5.90 -15.23 9.27
N GLU A 204 7.14 -15.67 9.38
CA GLU A 204 7.49 -17.11 9.34
C GLU A 204 6.82 -17.89 10.46
N ARG A 205 6.82 -17.37 11.69
CA ARG A 205 6.13 -17.99 12.81
C ARG A 205 4.62 -18.07 12.59
N ILE A 206 3.99 -17.03 12.05
CA ILE A 206 2.56 -17.08 11.69
C ILE A 206 2.33 -18.16 10.62
N ALA A 207 3.20 -18.29 9.63
CA ALA A 207 3.09 -19.33 8.62
C ALA A 207 3.24 -20.75 9.21
N ILE A 208 4.19 -20.96 10.12
CA ILE A 208 4.35 -22.23 10.85
C ILE A 208 3.07 -22.55 11.64
N MET A 209 2.52 -21.58 12.36
CA MET A 209 1.26 -21.75 13.09
C MET A 209 0.12 -22.13 12.14
N GLN A 210 -0.05 -21.41 11.02
CA GLN A 210 -1.09 -21.70 10.02
C GLN A 210 -0.98 -23.11 9.42
N THR A 211 0.26 -23.58 9.18
CA THR A 211 0.52 -24.93 8.63
C THR A 211 0.15 -26.03 9.62
N GLY A 212 0.28 -25.76 10.92
CA GLY A 212 -0.09 -26.69 11.99
C GLY A 212 -1.59 -26.75 12.30
N LEU A 213 -2.42 -25.90 11.68
CA LEU A 213 -3.85 -25.87 11.93
C LEU A 213 -4.60 -26.93 11.12
N THR A 214 -5.58 -27.59 11.75
CA THR A 214 -6.50 -28.50 11.07
C THR A 214 -7.49 -27.78 10.14
N LYS A 215 -7.80 -26.52 10.45
CA LYS A 215 -8.62 -25.64 9.61
C LYS A 215 -7.93 -24.29 9.47
N PRO A 216 -7.84 -23.72 8.25
CA PRO A 216 -7.24 -22.39 8.05
C PRO A 216 -7.92 -21.31 8.89
N VAL A 217 -7.15 -20.31 9.29
CA VAL A 217 -7.61 -19.10 9.97
C VAL A 217 -7.66 -17.95 8.98
N ASN A 218 -8.80 -17.25 8.95
CA ASN A 218 -8.91 -16.01 8.19
C ASN A 218 -8.18 -14.89 8.95
N LEU A 219 -7.13 -14.33 8.34
CA LEU A 219 -6.35 -13.25 8.92
C LEU A 219 -7.08 -11.90 8.73
N THR A 220 -8.13 -11.66 9.54
CA THR A 220 -8.72 -10.31 9.66
C THR A 220 -7.68 -9.32 10.20
N ALA A 221 -7.98 -8.02 10.17
CA ALA A 221 -7.04 -7.00 10.66
C ALA A 221 -6.68 -7.19 12.14
N THR A 222 -7.68 -7.49 12.97
CA THR A 222 -7.51 -7.73 14.41
C THR A 222 -6.78 -9.04 14.69
N MET A 223 -7.15 -10.12 13.99
CA MET A 223 -6.51 -11.43 14.13
C MET A 223 -5.05 -11.39 13.69
N PHE A 224 -4.75 -10.78 12.54
CA PHE A 224 -3.38 -10.64 12.06
C PHE A 224 -2.51 -9.87 13.06
N ARG A 225 -3.03 -8.75 13.63
CA ARG A 225 -2.32 -8.00 14.69
C ARG A 225 -2.13 -8.84 15.96
N GLY A 226 -3.19 -9.47 16.46
CA GLY A 226 -3.11 -10.29 17.67
C GLY A 226 -2.10 -11.42 17.57
N LEU A 227 -2.11 -12.16 16.44
CA LEU A 227 -1.12 -13.21 16.17
C LEU A 227 0.28 -12.64 16.03
N PHE A 228 0.43 -11.51 15.35
CA PHE A 228 1.71 -10.82 15.22
C PHE A 228 2.26 -10.40 16.58
N THR A 229 1.43 -9.78 17.43
CA THR A 229 1.82 -9.36 18.78
C THR A 229 2.27 -10.56 19.63
N LEU A 230 1.50 -11.65 19.64
CA LEU A 230 1.86 -12.84 20.41
C LEU A 230 3.13 -13.49 19.89
N LEU A 231 3.22 -13.75 18.57
CA LEU A 231 4.35 -14.47 17.96
C LEU A 231 5.60 -13.61 17.77
N SER A 232 5.51 -12.29 18.02
CA SER A 232 6.69 -11.42 18.14
C SER A 232 7.46 -11.63 19.44
N ASN A 233 6.84 -12.24 20.43
CA ASN A 233 7.53 -12.65 21.66
C ASN A 233 8.48 -13.82 21.38
N GLU A 234 9.75 -13.73 21.83
CA GLU A 234 10.76 -14.75 21.58
C GLU A 234 10.39 -16.11 22.16
N ASP A 235 9.73 -16.12 23.31
CA ASP A 235 9.33 -17.36 24.01
C ASP A 235 8.06 -17.99 23.41
N ALA A 236 7.37 -17.28 22.50
CA ALA A 236 6.19 -17.84 21.86
C ALA A 236 6.57 -18.96 20.87
N ASN A 237 5.96 -20.13 21.05
CA ASN A 237 6.13 -21.26 20.14
C ASN A 237 4.94 -21.34 19.18
N ALA A 238 5.20 -21.12 17.89
CA ALA A 238 4.17 -21.07 16.86
C ALA A 238 3.47 -22.43 16.65
N ALA A 239 4.21 -23.54 16.65
CA ALA A 239 3.63 -24.87 16.51
C ALA A 239 2.76 -25.24 17.73
N TYR A 240 3.21 -24.82 18.92
CA TYR A 240 2.43 -25.00 20.13
C TYR A 240 1.13 -24.17 20.13
N LEU A 241 1.17 -22.92 19.63
CA LEU A 241 -0.04 -22.12 19.44
C LEU A 241 -1.03 -22.80 18.51
N ALA A 242 -0.56 -23.40 17.40
CA ALA A 242 -1.43 -24.19 16.51
C ALA A 242 -2.08 -25.37 17.24
N HIS A 243 -1.32 -26.08 18.08
CA HIS A 243 -1.85 -27.15 18.91
C HIS A 243 -2.95 -26.64 19.88
N CYS A 244 -2.74 -25.52 20.56
CA CYS A 244 -3.73 -24.90 21.44
C CYS A 244 -5.02 -24.55 20.70
N ILE A 245 -4.91 -23.94 19.51
CA ILE A 245 -6.05 -23.59 18.67
C ILE A 245 -6.81 -24.83 18.20
N ASN A 246 -6.12 -25.91 17.82
CA ASN A 246 -6.73 -27.17 17.40
C ASN A 246 -7.47 -27.85 18.55
N GLN A 247 -6.93 -27.78 19.79
CA GLN A 247 -7.55 -28.35 20.99
C GLN A 247 -8.80 -27.58 21.42
N ASP A 248 -8.86 -26.26 21.22
CA ASP A 248 -9.96 -25.42 21.67
C ASP A 248 -10.39 -24.46 20.56
N ARG A 249 -10.87 -25.08 19.49
CA ARG A 249 -11.30 -24.35 18.31
C ARG A 249 -12.48 -23.42 18.58
N LEU A 250 -13.38 -23.78 19.46
CA LEU A 250 -14.54 -22.96 19.80
C LEU A 250 -14.12 -21.66 20.50
N ALA A 251 -13.20 -21.75 21.48
CA ALA A 251 -12.65 -20.56 22.13
C ALA A 251 -11.92 -19.67 21.11
N PHE A 252 -11.13 -20.27 20.22
CA PHE A 252 -10.43 -19.51 19.19
C PHE A 252 -11.38 -18.83 18.20
N ASP A 253 -12.45 -19.50 17.76
CA ASP A 253 -13.42 -18.92 16.82
C ASP A 253 -14.18 -17.75 17.50
N ALA A 254 -14.43 -17.80 18.82
CA ALA A 254 -14.95 -16.68 19.58
C ALA A 254 -14.00 -15.48 19.61
N ILE A 255 -12.68 -15.73 19.81
CA ILE A 255 -11.64 -14.70 19.72
C ILE A 255 -11.62 -14.07 18.32
N ALA A 256 -11.69 -14.91 17.27
CA ALA A 256 -11.64 -14.48 15.89
C ALA A 256 -12.85 -13.62 15.45
N ALA A 257 -13.97 -13.72 16.15
CA ALA A 257 -15.16 -12.90 15.91
C ALA A 257 -15.04 -11.47 16.45
N SER A 258 -14.05 -11.19 17.32
CA SER A 258 -13.85 -9.86 17.89
C SER A 258 -13.19 -8.89 16.89
N ASN A 259 -13.63 -7.63 16.95
CA ASN A 259 -13.10 -6.53 16.15
C ASN A 259 -12.17 -5.60 16.96
N GLU A 260 -11.82 -5.96 18.19
CA GLU A 260 -11.00 -5.15 19.09
C GLU A 260 -9.58 -5.71 19.19
N ASN A 261 -8.56 -4.93 18.78
CA ASN A 261 -7.18 -5.40 18.71
C ASN A 261 -6.63 -5.88 20.05
N VAL A 262 -6.83 -5.09 21.11
CA VAL A 262 -6.31 -5.41 22.45
C VAL A 262 -6.97 -6.66 23.01
N LEU A 263 -8.29 -6.80 22.83
CA LEU A 263 -9.03 -7.96 23.30
C LEU A 263 -8.59 -9.23 22.58
N VAL A 264 -8.49 -9.20 21.25
CA VAL A 264 -8.03 -10.35 20.46
C VAL A 264 -6.63 -10.79 20.91
N ALA A 265 -5.70 -9.85 21.06
CA ALA A 265 -4.35 -10.17 21.51
C ALA A 265 -4.37 -10.75 22.94
N LYS A 266 -5.09 -10.14 23.87
CA LYS A 266 -5.21 -10.60 25.26
C LYS A 266 -5.75 -12.03 25.33
N GLU A 267 -6.83 -12.33 24.61
CA GLU A 267 -7.45 -13.64 24.62
C GLU A 267 -6.56 -14.69 23.93
N LEU A 268 -5.78 -14.33 22.90
CA LEU A 268 -4.77 -15.22 22.33
C LEU A 268 -3.66 -15.57 23.33
N PHE A 269 -3.15 -14.60 24.09
CA PHE A 269 -2.20 -14.86 25.18
C PHE A 269 -2.84 -15.73 26.27
N SER A 270 -4.09 -15.49 26.62
CA SER A 270 -4.83 -16.30 27.60
C SER A 270 -4.97 -17.75 27.12
N LEU A 271 -5.38 -17.97 25.88
CA LEU A 271 -5.49 -19.31 25.28
C LEU A 271 -4.15 -20.04 25.30
N TYR A 272 -3.07 -19.37 24.87
CA TYR A 272 -1.72 -19.91 24.88
C TYR A 272 -1.27 -20.28 26.31
N ASN A 273 -1.37 -19.37 27.26
CA ASN A 273 -0.87 -19.53 28.62
C ASN A 273 -1.66 -20.57 29.44
N THR A 274 -2.97 -20.62 29.30
CA THR A 274 -3.80 -21.64 29.97
C THR A 274 -3.38 -23.05 29.55
N LYS A 275 -3.18 -23.27 28.25
CA LYS A 275 -2.72 -24.56 27.74
C LYS A 275 -1.26 -24.82 28.06
N ALA A 276 -0.38 -23.78 28.06
CA ALA A 276 1.03 -23.91 28.39
C ALA A 276 1.23 -24.46 29.82
N THR A 277 0.49 -23.93 30.78
CA THR A 277 0.53 -24.41 32.17
C THR A 277 0.14 -25.88 32.27
N LEU A 278 -0.89 -26.30 31.54
CA LEU A 278 -1.36 -27.69 31.53
C LEU A 278 -0.35 -28.66 30.85
N ASN A 279 0.35 -28.20 29.82
CA ASN A 279 1.25 -29.00 29.00
C ASN A 279 2.74 -28.83 29.37
N ARG A 280 3.06 -28.25 30.52
CA ARG A 280 4.42 -27.97 31.00
C ARG A 280 5.26 -27.14 30.02
N GLN A 281 4.61 -26.29 29.21
CA GLN A 281 5.26 -25.29 28.40
C GLN A 281 5.43 -24.00 29.22
N GLN A 282 6.40 -23.17 28.83
CA GLN A 282 6.61 -21.92 29.53
C GLN A 282 5.53 -20.89 29.14
N PRO A 283 4.75 -20.36 30.09
CA PRO A 283 3.79 -19.32 29.79
C PRO A 283 4.50 -17.99 29.51
N ILE A 284 3.90 -17.19 28.63
CA ILE A 284 4.41 -15.87 28.25
C ILE A 284 3.92 -14.84 29.25
N SER A 285 4.84 -14.15 29.92
CA SER A 285 4.51 -13.09 30.87
C SER A 285 4.13 -11.79 30.20
N ILE A 286 2.89 -11.36 30.39
CA ILE A 286 2.36 -10.06 29.95
C ILE A 286 1.84 -9.26 31.13
N ALA A 287 1.76 -7.94 30.99
CA ALA A 287 1.00 -7.08 31.88
C ALA A 287 -0.06 -6.33 31.06
N MET A 288 -1.13 -5.91 31.72
CA MET A 288 -2.13 -5.03 31.09
C MET A 288 -1.83 -3.59 31.49
N GLY A 289 -1.63 -2.72 30.50
CA GLY A 289 -1.61 -1.28 30.67
C GLY A 289 -3.01 -0.67 30.49
N LEU A 290 -3.07 0.66 30.51
CA LEU A 290 -4.33 1.40 30.31
C LEU A 290 -4.86 1.25 28.89
N ASP A 291 -3.96 1.27 27.91
CA ASP A 291 -4.29 1.34 26.48
C ASP A 291 -3.97 0.03 25.72
N GLY A 292 -3.44 -1.01 26.41
CA GLY A 292 -3.08 -2.26 25.74
C GLY A 292 -2.20 -3.20 26.55
N ILE A 293 -1.58 -4.15 25.84
CA ILE A 293 -0.68 -5.16 26.42
C ILE A 293 0.72 -4.56 26.61
N ILE A 294 1.32 -4.77 27.77
CA ILE A 294 2.71 -4.48 28.05
C ILE A 294 3.49 -5.80 28.02
N LEU A 295 4.44 -5.93 27.10
CA LEU A 295 5.40 -7.02 27.11
C LEU A 295 6.48 -6.70 28.15
N LYS A 296 6.68 -7.56 29.15
CA LYS A 296 7.71 -7.36 30.16
C LYS A 296 9.11 -7.45 29.55
N ASP A 297 10.07 -6.68 30.07
CA ASP A 297 11.43 -6.46 29.52
C ASP A 297 12.25 -7.73 29.24
N LYS A 298 11.95 -8.85 29.88
CA LYS A 298 12.65 -10.13 29.64
C LYS A 298 12.24 -10.82 28.34
N HIS A 299 11.12 -10.40 27.75
CA HIS A 299 10.53 -11.01 26.56
C HIS A 299 10.54 -9.98 25.44
N TYR A 300 11.72 -9.76 24.86
CA TYR A 300 11.88 -8.83 23.76
C TYR A 300 11.01 -9.21 22.60
N ASN A 301 10.31 -8.21 22.10
CA ASN A 301 9.59 -8.31 20.87
C ASN A 301 10.59 -8.35 19.70
N LEU A 302 10.59 -9.43 18.90
CA LEU A 302 11.55 -9.67 17.83
C LEU A 302 11.67 -8.49 16.86
N TYR A 303 10.56 -7.85 16.51
CA TYR A 303 10.57 -6.76 15.54
C TYR A 303 10.93 -5.39 16.15
N LEU A 304 10.88 -5.24 17.50
CA LEU A 304 11.33 -4.02 18.18
C LEU A 304 12.84 -4.00 18.45
N LYS A 305 13.53 -5.14 18.32
CA LYS A 305 15.00 -5.19 18.42
C LYS A 305 15.64 -4.51 17.21
N ASN A 306 16.40 -3.45 17.45
CA ASN A 306 17.25 -2.87 16.42
C ASN A 306 18.42 -3.81 16.13
N GLU A 307 18.78 -4.03 14.85
CA GLU A 307 19.90 -4.86 14.37
C GLU A 307 21.27 -4.52 15.03
N LYS A 308 21.40 -3.41 15.72
CA LYS A 308 22.66 -2.93 16.32
C LYS A 308 22.67 -2.85 17.84
N GLY A 309 21.73 -3.44 18.55
CA GLY A 309 21.75 -3.41 20.03
C GLY A 309 21.75 -2.00 20.66
N LYS A 310 21.57 -0.95 19.90
CA LYS A 310 21.47 0.41 20.43
C LYS A 310 20.06 0.69 20.92
N LYS A 311 19.91 0.73 22.27
CA LYS A 311 18.76 1.40 22.89
C LYS A 311 18.66 2.78 22.26
N ARG A 312 17.56 3.09 21.57
CA ARG A 312 17.22 4.48 21.29
C ARG A 312 16.77 5.08 22.61
N SER A 313 17.65 5.92 23.17
CA SER A 313 17.34 6.79 24.30
C SER A 313 16.28 7.81 23.91
#